data_a9580e03e49731b45f8554bee8b2a59b
#
_entry.id   a9580e03e49731b45f8554bee8b2a59b
#
_cell.length_a   1.000
_cell.length_b   1.000
_cell.length_c   1.000
_cell.angle_alpha   90.00
_cell.angle_beta   90.00
_cell.angle_gamma   90.00
#
_symmetry.space_group_name_H-M   'P 1'
#
loop_
_entity.id
_entity.type
_entity.pdbx_description
1 polymer ?
#
loop_
_entity_poly.entity_id
_entity_poly.type
_entity_poly.pdbx_seq_one_letter_code
_entity_poly.pdbx_strand_id
1 'polypeptide(L)'
;MTKSKLFLSLLFAGAVGTASAQSLKDAQAAMEAEQYDKAKGILENLVQKKPKDGDNYFYLGQIYLVNDKVDSAAIIFNNGLTNDPKSQLNSVGLGIVDLKNNNNSAAEQKFTTATSNLGKKDYLPLYFSGRALIDAPKPDFAKALEYLTQAKAKNAKDALVPLALGDAYAGMNESSLAYVQYRDAISLDEALIRAKIGQAVITRRAQAYDVAIESLTALSQEFPNYAPTYRELAETYHLSSLKIDDEAKYKEINKQGVDAYKKYIELTGDKSLEAKIRYADFLVYAREYAELKTVSEELAKNPDIDPKIYRYLGYISYNQDKNYAKSAEYLNSLFTKMKPERVISRDYLFAGLANIGVASADTTGGSSAAADKGLEFLKKAVELDKEELLPEIAETAFARYQDRDMVAAAKIFEIPGSMPESEYYYDANYYIGEINYNLGQKKVSAEEDGKPFFDKADKAFGVVIGATKQEVVDKYLIPALYYRGFAQLGLDNLEEPEKMQGLFVPSFTKLIEVIKSKPADPKNNDYLVDANNYLGVFNYAKGNNPKAKEFFQATLAINPADEFAKSYMEAL
;
A
#
# COMPACT_ATOMS: atom_id res chain seq x y z
N MET A 1 15.30 -35.61 63.74
CA MET A 1 16.63 -35.40 64.34
C MET A 1 17.41 -34.54 63.40
N THR A 2 17.84 -33.41 63.90
CA THR A 2 18.80 -32.42 63.38
C THR A 2 18.76 -32.00 61.91
N LYS A 3 18.06 -30.89 61.66
CA LYS A 3 18.13 -30.08 60.46
C LYS A 3 19.39 -29.26 60.48
N SER A 4 20.28 -29.46 59.49
CA SER A 4 21.40 -28.54 59.24
C SER A 4 20.97 -27.51 58.23
N LYS A 5 20.91 -26.25 58.63
CA LYS A 5 20.72 -25.05 57.80
C LYS A 5 22.06 -24.66 57.21
N LEU A 6 22.23 -24.87 55.87
CA LEU A 6 23.32 -24.25 55.12
C LEU A 6 22.91 -22.78 54.81
N PHE A 7 23.59 -21.84 55.44
CA PHE A 7 23.63 -20.45 55.02
C PHE A 7 24.48 -20.30 53.77
N LEU A 8 23.85 -20.02 52.64
CA LEU A 8 24.54 -19.61 51.41
C LEU A 8 24.70 -18.08 51.48
N SER A 9 25.90 -17.63 51.93
CA SER A 9 26.31 -16.23 51.82
C SER A 9 26.59 -15.90 50.36
N LEU A 10 25.65 -15.20 49.71
CA LEU A 10 25.87 -14.53 48.42
C LEU A 10 26.89 -13.38 48.66
N LEU A 11 28.13 -13.59 48.32
CA LEU A 11 29.11 -12.54 48.08
C LEU A 11 28.66 -11.76 46.83
N PHE A 12 28.01 -10.61 47.04
CA PHE A 12 27.93 -9.57 46.05
C PHE A 12 29.35 -9.02 45.80
N ALA A 13 30.09 -9.62 44.90
CA ALA A 13 31.25 -8.97 44.32
C ALA A 13 30.70 -7.85 43.44
N GLY A 14 30.60 -6.66 43.98
CA GLY A 14 30.38 -5.44 43.24
C GLY A 14 31.52 -5.29 42.27
N ALA A 15 31.30 -5.60 40.99
CA ALA A 15 32.12 -5.12 39.91
C ALA A 15 31.94 -3.58 39.90
N VAL A 16 32.81 -2.89 40.68
CA VAL A 16 33.10 -1.49 40.41
C VAL A 16 33.84 -1.47 39.09
N GLY A 17 33.09 -1.49 38.00
CA GLY A 17 33.60 -1.13 36.70
C GLY A 17 34.18 0.27 36.85
N THR A 18 35.47 0.42 36.71
CA THR A 18 36.12 1.72 36.52
C THR A 18 35.44 2.34 35.31
N ALA A 19 34.48 3.24 35.57
CA ALA A 19 33.89 4.09 34.54
C ALA A 19 35.06 4.89 33.97
N SER A 20 35.65 4.42 32.86
CA SER A 20 36.58 5.22 32.09
C SER A 20 35.89 6.55 31.79
N ALA A 21 36.59 7.65 32.07
CA ALA A 21 36.02 8.98 31.83
C ALA A 21 35.64 9.07 30.34
N GLN A 22 34.32 9.15 30.06
CA GLN A 22 33.83 9.27 28.69
C GLN A 22 34.48 10.47 27.99
N SER A 23 34.94 10.26 26.77
CA SER A 23 35.68 11.23 25.97
C SER A 23 34.85 11.77 24.81
N LEU A 24 35.29 12.86 24.20
CA LEU A 24 34.71 13.37 22.96
C LEU A 24 34.74 12.30 21.84
N LYS A 25 35.80 11.49 21.79
CA LYS A 25 35.91 10.38 20.84
C LYS A 25 34.82 9.32 21.04
N ASP A 26 34.43 9.03 22.28
CA ASP A 26 33.33 8.09 22.58
C ASP A 26 32.00 8.66 22.12
N ALA A 27 31.80 9.98 22.26
CA ALA A 27 30.59 10.66 21.77
C ALA A 27 30.54 10.62 20.24
N GLN A 28 31.65 10.92 19.56
CA GLN A 28 31.74 10.85 18.10
C GLN A 28 31.47 9.44 17.57
N ALA A 29 32.04 8.42 18.20
CA ALA A 29 31.81 7.02 17.84
C ALA A 29 30.30 6.63 18.02
N ALA A 30 29.66 7.13 19.08
CA ALA A 30 28.24 6.92 19.28
C ALA A 30 27.39 7.68 18.22
N MET A 31 27.80 8.89 17.80
CA MET A 31 27.16 9.63 16.71
C MET A 31 27.27 8.90 15.38
N GLU A 32 28.44 8.37 15.05
CA GLU A 32 28.64 7.59 13.83
C GLU A 32 27.84 6.29 13.80
N ALA A 33 27.62 5.69 14.98
CA ALA A 33 26.75 4.52 15.13
C ALA A 33 25.24 4.91 15.23
N GLU A 34 24.90 6.18 15.06
CA GLU A 34 23.54 6.75 15.18
C GLU A 34 22.88 6.50 16.57
N GLN A 35 23.69 6.28 17.61
CA GLN A 35 23.28 6.15 19.00
C GLN A 35 23.16 7.55 19.66
N TYR A 36 22.29 8.39 19.14
CA TYR A 36 22.25 9.83 19.46
C TYR A 36 21.94 10.13 20.92
N ASP A 37 21.07 9.36 21.59
CA ASP A 37 20.79 9.55 23.01
C ASP A 37 22.01 9.27 23.88
N LYS A 38 22.79 8.24 23.54
CA LYS A 38 24.06 7.92 24.21
C LYS A 38 25.09 9.02 23.98
N ALA A 39 25.25 9.48 22.73
CA ALA A 39 26.16 10.57 22.40
C ALA A 39 25.79 11.85 23.14
N LYS A 40 24.49 12.19 23.21
CA LYS A 40 23.97 13.34 23.93
C LYS A 40 24.36 13.30 25.41
N GLY A 41 24.10 12.19 26.10
CA GLY A 41 24.45 12.05 27.53
C GLY A 41 25.95 12.24 27.78
N ILE A 42 26.82 11.73 26.89
CA ILE A 42 28.25 11.92 26.98
C ILE A 42 28.62 13.41 26.81
N LEU A 43 28.06 14.07 25.78
CA LEU A 43 28.38 15.47 25.46
C LEU A 43 27.87 16.44 26.53
N GLU A 44 26.68 16.23 27.08
CA GLU A 44 26.16 17.02 28.19
C GLU A 44 27.09 16.95 29.42
N ASN A 45 27.60 15.76 29.75
CA ASN A 45 28.56 15.58 30.81
C ASN A 45 29.92 16.28 30.49
N LEU A 46 30.38 16.22 29.23
CA LEU A 46 31.63 16.90 28.82
C LEU A 46 31.50 18.41 28.88
N VAL A 47 30.36 19.00 28.45
CA VAL A 47 30.08 20.43 28.56
C VAL A 47 30.12 20.89 30.02
N GLN A 48 29.55 20.10 30.93
CA GLN A 48 29.57 20.43 32.37
C GLN A 48 30.98 20.36 32.96
N LYS A 49 31.76 19.34 32.60
CA LYS A 49 33.12 19.14 33.14
C LYS A 49 34.16 20.03 32.51
N LYS A 50 34.01 20.39 31.24
CA LYS A 50 34.95 21.19 30.44
C LYS A 50 34.19 22.34 29.73
N PRO A 51 33.65 23.33 30.49
CA PRO A 51 32.79 24.36 29.90
C PRO A 51 33.53 25.30 28.93
N LYS A 52 34.84 25.32 28.91
CA LYS A 52 35.65 26.15 28.00
C LYS A 52 36.08 25.41 26.71
N ASP A 53 35.68 24.16 26.56
CA ASP A 53 36.01 23.36 25.38
C ASP A 53 34.87 23.49 24.35
N GLY A 54 35.06 24.37 23.36
CA GLY A 54 34.10 24.70 22.34
C GLY A 54 33.62 23.51 21.51
N ASP A 55 34.49 22.51 21.31
CA ASP A 55 34.16 21.32 20.50
C ASP A 55 33.04 20.50 21.12
N ASN A 56 32.99 20.41 22.46
CA ASN A 56 31.90 19.69 23.13
C ASN A 56 30.53 20.31 22.84
N TYR A 57 30.44 21.64 22.78
CA TYR A 57 29.21 22.35 22.40
C TYR A 57 28.86 22.13 20.95
N PHE A 58 29.88 22.15 20.07
CA PHE A 58 29.65 21.92 18.65
C PHE A 58 29.02 20.54 18.40
N TYR A 59 29.59 19.47 18.92
CA TYR A 59 29.02 18.14 18.72
C TYR A 59 27.69 17.98 19.44
N LEU A 60 27.45 18.60 20.60
CA LEU A 60 26.15 18.62 21.24
C LEU A 60 25.10 19.34 20.39
N GLY A 61 25.45 20.47 19.80
CA GLY A 61 24.59 21.19 18.84
C GLY A 61 24.23 20.35 17.62
N GLN A 62 25.17 19.56 17.11
CA GLN A 62 24.93 18.62 16.01
C GLN A 62 23.85 17.58 16.38
N ILE A 63 23.87 17.04 17.62
CA ILE A 63 22.82 16.12 18.10
C ILE A 63 21.44 16.80 18.08
N TYR A 64 21.35 18.07 18.47
CA TYR A 64 20.08 18.79 18.42
C TYR A 64 19.60 19.02 16.98
N LEU A 65 20.52 19.25 16.02
CA LEU A 65 20.19 19.40 14.59
C LEU A 65 19.66 18.09 13.98
N VAL A 66 20.26 16.94 14.33
CA VAL A 66 19.79 15.63 13.87
C VAL A 66 18.37 15.33 14.36
N ASN A 67 18.00 15.86 15.54
CA ASN A 67 16.65 15.72 16.10
C ASN A 67 15.70 16.89 15.70
N ASP A 68 16.01 17.62 14.65
CA ASP A 68 15.25 18.79 14.13
C ASP A 68 14.95 19.89 15.17
N LYS A 69 15.76 19.94 16.25
CA LYS A 69 15.65 20.97 17.30
C LYS A 69 16.55 22.15 16.97
N VAL A 70 16.26 22.82 15.85
CA VAL A 70 17.12 23.88 15.27
C VAL A 70 17.36 25.04 16.23
N ASP A 71 16.32 25.51 16.94
CA ASP A 71 16.43 26.60 17.92
C ASP A 71 17.30 26.20 19.12
N SER A 72 17.14 24.97 19.60
CA SER A 72 17.99 24.45 20.68
C SER A 72 19.44 24.30 20.25
N ALA A 73 19.70 23.87 19.03
CA ALA A 73 21.05 23.80 18.47
C ALA A 73 21.69 25.19 18.41
N ALA A 74 20.95 26.22 17.98
CA ALA A 74 21.42 27.60 17.96
C ALA A 74 21.83 28.10 19.35
N ILE A 75 21.04 27.78 20.39
CA ILE A 75 21.37 28.12 21.77
C ILE A 75 22.67 27.44 22.19
N ILE A 76 22.84 26.15 21.90
CA ILE A 76 24.06 25.40 22.26
C ILE A 76 25.29 25.97 21.56
N PHE A 77 25.23 26.26 20.25
CA PHE A 77 26.35 26.87 19.53
C PHE A 77 26.70 28.26 20.07
N ASN A 78 25.71 29.11 20.42
CA ASN A 78 25.95 30.42 21.05
C ASN A 78 26.60 30.25 22.43
N ASN A 79 26.17 29.27 23.23
CA ASN A 79 26.82 28.95 24.50
C ASN A 79 28.28 28.51 24.27
N GLY A 80 28.54 27.75 23.22
CA GLY A 80 29.88 27.40 22.81
C GLY A 80 30.76 28.62 22.51
N LEU A 81 30.25 29.60 21.76
CA LEU A 81 30.96 30.86 21.48
C LEU A 81 31.11 31.75 22.73
N THR A 82 30.15 31.73 23.64
CA THR A 82 30.25 32.48 24.89
C THR A 82 31.37 31.93 25.78
N ASN A 83 31.54 30.63 25.85
CA ASN A 83 32.51 29.96 26.67
C ASN A 83 33.89 29.80 25.99
N ASP A 84 33.91 29.69 24.65
CA ASP A 84 35.09 29.68 23.80
C ASP A 84 34.88 30.63 22.61
N PRO A 85 35.19 31.94 22.75
CA PRO A 85 34.94 32.93 21.71
C PRO A 85 35.75 32.72 20.40
N LYS A 86 36.77 31.82 20.46
CA LYS A 86 37.58 31.50 19.30
C LYS A 86 37.12 30.22 18.58
N SER A 87 36.09 29.57 19.05
CA SER A 87 35.59 28.33 18.47
C SER A 87 35.02 28.58 17.05
N GLN A 88 35.80 28.23 16.04
CA GLN A 88 35.39 28.29 14.65
C GLN A 88 34.29 27.26 14.34
N LEU A 89 34.31 26.10 15.02
CA LEU A 89 33.30 25.05 14.82
C LEU A 89 31.91 25.53 15.25
N ASN A 90 31.78 26.23 16.38
CA ASN A 90 30.46 26.76 16.79
C ASN A 90 29.94 27.84 15.83
N SER A 91 30.85 28.61 15.21
CA SER A 91 30.47 29.54 14.13
C SER A 91 29.97 28.79 12.89
N VAL A 92 30.61 27.66 12.52
CA VAL A 92 30.10 26.76 11.46
C VAL A 92 28.74 26.19 11.87
N GLY A 93 28.56 25.77 13.13
CA GLY A 93 27.30 25.29 13.67
C GLY A 93 26.14 26.26 13.50
N LEU A 94 26.38 27.57 13.74
CA LEU A 94 25.39 28.61 13.48
C LEU A 94 25.11 28.79 11.97
N GLY A 95 26.10 28.57 11.11
CA GLY A 95 25.89 28.52 9.65
C GLY A 95 25.01 27.35 9.23
N ILE A 96 25.13 26.19 9.89
CA ILE A 96 24.25 25.04 9.65
C ILE A 96 22.79 25.37 10.07
N VAL A 97 22.62 26.07 11.20
CA VAL A 97 21.29 26.56 11.63
C VAL A 97 20.67 27.47 10.55
N ASP A 98 21.47 28.37 9.96
CA ASP A 98 20.98 29.22 8.87
C ASP A 98 20.57 28.41 7.63
N LEU A 99 21.33 27.37 7.25
CA LEU A 99 20.95 26.48 6.13
C LEU A 99 19.61 25.76 6.41
N LYS A 100 19.43 25.27 7.62
CA LYS A 100 18.17 24.62 8.04
C LYS A 100 16.98 25.58 7.95
N ASN A 101 17.21 26.88 8.20
CA ASN A 101 16.22 27.94 8.10
C ASN A 101 16.12 28.55 6.68
N ASN A 102 16.77 27.96 5.67
CA ASN A 102 16.84 28.44 4.28
C ASN A 102 17.52 29.82 4.11
N ASN A 103 18.35 30.24 5.07
CA ASN A 103 19.11 31.49 5.05
C ASN A 103 20.51 31.31 4.44
N ASN A 104 20.58 30.84 3.19
CA ASN A 104 21.83 30.38 2.55
C ASN A 104 22.92 31.49 2.55
N SER A 105 22.57 32.77 2.35
CA SER A 105 23.53 33.87 2.35
C SER A 105 24.16 34.09 3.73
N ALA A 106 23.37 34.02 4.80
CA ALA A 106 23.88 34.13 6.17
C ALA A 106 24.77 32.95 6.55
N ALA A 107 24.38 31.72 6.14
CA ALA A 107 25.19 30.53 6.32
C ALA A 107 26.57 30.67 5.68
N GLU A 108 26.59 31.13 4.42
CA GLU A 108 27.83 31.35 3.68
C GLU A 108 28.76 32.35 4.34
N GLN A 109 28.22 33.49 4.81
CA GLN A 109 29.00 34.48 5.54
C GLN A 109 29.66 33.88 6.80
N LYS A 110 28.92 33.06 7.53
CA LYS A 110 29.45 32.37 8.72
C LYS A 110 30.53 31.36 8.35
N PHE A 111 30.33 30.53 7.31
CA PHE A 111 31.36 29.58 6.83
C PHE A 111 32.61 30.31 6.36
N THR A 112 32.48 31.37 5.57
CA THR A 112 33.60 32.17 5.12
C THR A 112 34.35 32.78 6.30
N THR A 113 33.65 33.36 7.28
CA THR A 113 34.28 33.89 8.49
C THR A 113 35.00 32.84 9.30
N ALA A 114 34.37 31.69 9.52
CA ALA A 114 34.95 30.56 10.29
C ALA A 114 36.17 29.94 9.60
N THR A 115 36.30 30.10 8.27
CA THR A 115 37.40 29.48 7.49
C THR A 115 38.47 30.45 7.05
N SER A 116 38.34 31.79 7.29
CA SER A 116 39.21 32.82 6.79
C SER A 116 40.62 32.83 7.42
N ASN A 117 40.74 32.48 8.71
CA ASN A 117 41.99 32.59 9.48
C ASN A 117 42.37 31.24 10.13
N LEU A 118 42.40 30.19 9.30
CA LEU A 118 42.76 28.85 9.78
C LEU A 118 44.26 28.65 9.91
N GLY A 119 44.68 28.07 11.02
CA GLY A 119 46.05 27.58 11.19
C GLY A 119 46.44 26.56 10.12
N LYS A 120 47.72 26.25 10.01
CA LYS A 120 48.26 25.39 8.94
C LYS A 120 47.60 24.00 8.89
N LYS A 121 47.17 23.46 10.03
CA LYS A 121 46.57 22.13 10.16
C LYS A 121 45.08 22.17 10.52
N ASP A 122 44.50 23.35 10.67
CA ASP A 122 43.08 23.51 11.06
C ASP A 122 42.22 23.32 9.83
N TYR A 123 41.76 22.11 9.60
CA TYR A 123 40.93 21.72 8.47
C TYR A 123 39.46 21.48 8.86
N LEU A 124 39.17 21.22 10.14
CA LEU A 124 37.80 20.87 10.59
C LEU A 124 36.74 21.90 10.25
N PRO A 125 36.96 23.22 10.37
CA PRO A 125 35.96 24.19 9.94
C PRO A 125 35.62 24.08 8.44
N LEU A 126 36.63 23.83 7.58
CA LEU A 126 36.41 23.57 6.15
C LEU A 126 35.65 22.26 5.91
N TYR A 127 36.06 21.20 6.61
CA TYR A 127 35.38 19.90 6.54
C TYR A 127 33.89 20.01 6.90
N PHE A 128 33.58 20.63 8.06
CA PHE A 128 32.18 20.75 8.51
C PHE A 128 31.37 21.74 7.69
N SER A 129 31.97 22.79 7.11
CA SER A 129 31.28 23.64 6.15
C SER A 129 30.91 22.89 4.86
N GLY A 130 31.83 22.08 4.34
CA GLY A 130 31.54 21.20 3.20
C GLY A 130 30.46 20.17 3.52
N ARG A 131 30.54 19.52 4.69
CA ARG A 131 29.52 18.57 5.17
C ARG A 131 28.15 19.22 5.27
N ALA A 132 28.09 20.42 5.85
CA ALA A 132 26.84 21.16 6.01
C ALA A 132 26.13 21.43 4.67
N LEU A 133 26.90 21.72 3.62
CA LEU A 133 26.37 21.94 2.28
C LEU A 133 25.88 20.65 1.59
N ILE A 134 26.47 19.49 1.91
CA ILE A 134 25.98 18.18 1.47
C ILE A 134 24.64 17.85 2.14
N ASP A 135 24.56 18.10 3.46
CA ASP A 135 23.43 17.71 4.30
C ASP A 135 22.31 18.78 4.37
N ALA A 136 22.46 19.86 3.62
CA ALA A 136 21.47 20.96 3.56
C ALA A 136 20.13 20.50 2.96
N PRO A 137 18.99 21.11 3.33
CA PRO A 137 17.69 20.85 2.68
C PRO A 137 17.71 21.01 1.16
N LYS A 138 18.59 21.90 0.67
CA LYS A 138 18.93 22.08 -0.75
C LYS A 138 20.44 21.98 -0.88
N PRO A 139 20.99 20.80 -1.18
CA PRO A 139 22.43 20.57 -1.23
C PRO A 139 23.13 21.43 -2.29
N ASP A 140 24.29 21.98 -1.93
CA ASP A 140 25.23 22.63 -2.86
C ASP A 140 26.53 21.81 -2.92
N PHE A 141 26.48 20.77 -3.72
CA PHE A 141 27.63 19.85 -3.85
C PHE A 141 28.86 20.52 -4.47
N ALA A 142 28.70 21.47 -5.39
CA ALA A 142 29.80 22.17 -6.01
C ALA A 142 30.60 22.94 -4.96
N LYS A 143 29.92 23.69 -4.12
CA LYS A 143 30.54 24.47 -3.05
C LYS A 143 31.06 23.57 -1.93
N ALA A 144 30.37 22.47 -1.64
CA ALA A 144 30.88 21.45 -0.70
C ALA A 144 32.23 20.89 -1.14
N LEU A 145 32.38 20.55 -2.44
CA LEU A 145 33.65 20.08 -3.00
C LEU A 145 34.77 21.13 -2.88
N GLU A 146 34.49 22.44 -3.02
CA GLU A 146 35.48 23.50 -2.82
C GLU A 146 36.03 23.50 -1.39
N TYR A 147 35.14 23.47 -0.38
CA TYR A 147 35.54 23.42 1.02
C TYR A 147 36.30 22.11 1.37
N LEU A 148 35.81 20.99 0.90
CA LEU A 148 36.42 19.69 1.17
C LEU A 148 37.80 19.53 0.49
N THR A 149 37.98 20.07 -0.71
CA THR A 149 39.26 20.11 -1.40
C THR A 149 40.28 20.94 -0.63
N GLN A 150 39.87 22.10 -0.09
CA GLN A 150 40.70 22.92 0.79
C GLN A 150 41.04 22.16 2.11
N ALA A 151 40.04 21.45 2.68
CA ALA A 151 40.28 20.61 3.86
C ALA A 151 41.34 19.51 3.57
N LYS A 152 41.22 18.84 2.41
CA LYS A 152 42.18 17.82 1.95
C LYS A 152 43.61 18.40 1.79
N ALA A 153 43.71 19.62 1.26
CA ALA A 153 45.02 20.31 1.13
C ALA A 153 45.66 20.63 2.48
N LYS A 154 44.89 20.90 3.54
CA LYS A 154 45.38 21.13 4.89
C LYS A 154 45.71 19.84 5.65
N ASN A 155 44.93 18.78 5.46
CA ASN A 155 45.12 17.48 6.09
C ASN A 155 44.78 16.31 5.14
N ALA A 156 45.72 15.89 4.32
CA ALA A 156 45.55 14.80 3.38
C ALA A 156 45.52 13.39 4.03
N LYS A 157 45.81 13.30 5.34
CA LYS A 157 45.85 12.03 6.06
C LYS A 157 44.57 11.70 6.84
N ASP A 158 43.63 12.60 6.88
CA ASP A 158 42.35 12.38 7.56
C ASP A 158 41.36 11.66 6.64
N ALA A 159 40.93 10.49 7.06
CA ALA A 159 40.02 9.64 6.29
C ALA A 159 38.61 10.22 6.16
N LEU A 160 38.18 11.15 7.04
CA LEU A 160 36.86 11.78 7.00
C LEU A 160 36.73 12.71 5.78
N VAL A 161 37.84 13.31 5.32
CA VAL A 161 37.78 14.22 4.17
C VAL A 161 37.45 13.48 2.87
N PRO A 162 38.19 12.42 2.47
CA PRO A 162 37.77 11.63 1.30
C PRO A 162 36.44 10.94 1.50
N LEU A 163 36.01 10.54 2.71
CA LEU A 163 34.67 10.07 2.97
C LEU A 163 33.62 11.12 2.56
N ALA A 164 33.76 12.37 3.01
CA ALA A 164 32.82 13.43 2.68
C ALA A 164 32.84 13.83 1.18
N LEU A 165 34.03 13.77 0.54
CA LEU A 165 34.13 13.90 -0.93
C LEU A 165 33.37 12.79 -1.65
N GLY A 166 33.44 11.56 -1.16
CA GLY A 166 32.66 10.43 -1.65
C GLY A 166 31.16 10.67 -1.53
N ASP A 167 30.70 11.19 -0.38
CA ASP A 167 29.30 11.52 -0.14
C ASP A 167 28.81 12.63 -1.10
N ALA A 168 29.64 13.66 -1.35
CA ALA A 168 29.33 14.72 -2.31
C ALA A 168 29.16 14.18 -3.74
N TYR A 169 30.13 13.39 -4.21
CA TYR A 169 30.03 12.75 -5.53
C TYR A 169 28.87 11.78 -5.64
N ALA A 170 28.57 11.02 -4.59
CA ALA A 170 27.40 10.14 -4.55
C ALA A 170 26.08 10.92 -4.66
N GLY A 171 26.00 12.11 -4.03
CA GLY A 171 24.88 13.03 -4.15
C GLY A 171 24.71 13.62 -5.55
N MET A 172 25.81 13.80 -6.28
CA MET A 172 25.82 14.24 -7.69
C MET A 172 25.56 13.10 -8.68
N ASN A 173 25.33 11.88 -8.21
CA ASN A 173 25.22 10.65 -9.02
C ASN A 173 26.53 10.27 -9.78
N GLU A 174 27.67 10.81 -9.34
CA GLU A 174 29.01 10.50 -9.88
C GLU A 174 29.58 9.24 -9.17
N SER A 175 28.93 8.08 -9.40
CA SER A 175 29.19 6.84 -8.68
C SER A 175 30.66 6.40 -8.75
N SER A 176 31.33 6.55 -9.90
CA SER A 176 32.74 6.17 -10.05
C SER A 176 33.68 7.02 -9.20
N LEU A 177 33.44 8.34 -9.16
CA LEU A 177 34.23 9.25 -8.33
C LEU A 177 33.96 9.02 -6.84
N ALA A 178 32.69 8.79 -6.47
CA ALA A 178 32.33 8.45 -5.10
C ALA A 178 33.05 7.19 -4.62
N TYR A 179 33.04 6.12 -5.43
CA TYR A 179 33.70 4.86 -5.09
C TYR A 179 35.22 5.03 -4.87
N VAL A 180 35.88 5.83 -5.72
CA VAL A 180 37.32 6.13 -5.57
C VAL A 180 37.57 6.85 -4.25
N GLN A 181 36.77 7.85 -3.90
CA GLN A 181 36.94 8.60 -2.65
C GLN A 181 36.70 7.73 -1.41
N TYR A 182 35.68 6.84 -1.44
CA TYR A 182 35.48 5.88 -0.34
C TYR A 182 36.63 4.90 -0.21
N ARG A 183 37.22 4.42 -1.34
CA ARG A 183 38.42 3.58 -1.32
C ARG A 183 39.60 4.33 -0.72
N ASP A 184 39.79 5.61 -1.09
CA ASP A 184 40.87 6.44 -0.52
C ASP A 184 40.68 6.62 1.00
N ALA A 185 39.44 6.80 1.46
CA ALA A 185 39.10 6.89 2.88
C ALA A 185 39.46 5.60 3.62
N ILE A 186 39.08 4.43 3.09
CA ILE A 186 39.41 3.11 3.65
C ILE A 186 40.93 2.89 3.69
N SER A 187 41.64 3.34 2.65
CA SER A 187 43.13 3.21 2.62
C SER A 187 43.82 4.06 3.70
N LEU A 188 43.19 5.14 4.17
CA LEU A 188 43.68 5.97 5.27
C LEU A 188 43.26 5.45 6.65
N ASP A 189 42.10 4.84 6.73
CA ASP A 189 41.54 4.22 7.94
C ASP A 189 40.68 2.99 7.58
N GLU A 190 41.28 1.81 7.74
CA GLU A 190 40.59 0.54 7.46
C GLU A 190 39.43 0.27 8.42
N ALA A 191 39.38 0.92 9.59
CA ALA A 191 38.32 0.80 10.55
C ALA A 191 37.13 1.74 10.27
N LEU A 192 37.20 2.59 9.22
CA LEU A 192 36.16 3.54 8.87
C LEU A 192 34.98 2.82 8.19
N ILE A 193 34.10 2.26 9.01
CA ILE A 193 32.94 1.43 8.59
C ILE A 193 32.06 2.20 7.60
N ARG A 194 31.81 3.49 7.84
CA ARG A 194 30.97 4.34 7.00
C ARG A 194 31.44 4.40 5.55
N ALA A 195 32.77 4.40 5.31
CA ALA A 195 33.30 4.38 3.95
C ALA A 195 33.05 3.03 3.25
N LYS A 196 33.19 1.92 3.98
CA LYS A 196 32.87 0.58 3.48
C LYS A 196 31.36 0.47 3.12
N ILE A 197 30.49 1.01 3.98
CA ILE A 197 29.05 1.13 3.70
C ILE A 197 28.80 1.98 2.44
N GLY A 198 29.48 3.13 2.31
CA GLY A 198 29.41 3.97 1.12
C GLY A 198 29.70 3.21 -0.17
N GLN A 199 30.74 2.36 -0.19
CA GLN A 199 31.03 1.50 -1.34
C GLN A 199 29.91 0.49 -1.62
N ALA A 200 29.36 -0.15 -0.58
CA ALA A 200 28.26 -1.09 -0.73
C ALA A 200 26.98 -0.38 -1.27
N VAL A 201 26.72 0.86 -0.84
CA VAL A 201 25.62 1.68 -1.37
C VAL A 201 25.81 2.02 -2.86
N ILE A 202 27.04 2.35 -3.28
CA ILE A 202 27.35 2.55 -4.70
C ILE A 202 27.15 1.26 -5.51
N THR A 203 27.58 0.11 -4.95
CA THR A 203 27.37 -1.21 -5.56
C THR A 203 25.88 -1.52 -5.71
N ARG A 204 25.07 -1.23 -4.68
CA ARG A 204 23.61 -1.33 -4.73
C ARG A 204 22.99 -0.44 -5.82
N ARG A 205 23.45 0.81 -5.97
CA ARG A 205 22.99 1.73 -7.03
C ARG A 205 23.30 1.20 -8.43
N ALA A 206 24.38 0.46 -8.58
CA ALA A 206 24.73 -0.27 -9.81
C ALA A 206 23.89 -1.55 -10.00
N GLN A 207 22.88 -1.79 -9.15
CA GLN A 207 22.02 -2.98 -9.14
C GLN A 207 22.74 -4.31 -8.88
N ALA A 208 23.98 -4.30 -8.42
CA ALA A 208 24.71 -5.48 -8.00
C ALA A 208 24.33 -5.84 -6.54
N TYR A 209 23.06 -6.20 -6.35
CA TYR A 209 22.45 -6.38 -5.03
C TYR A 209 23.13 -7.49 -4.23
N ASP A 210 23.43 -8.63 -4.83
CA ASP A 210 24.03 -9.77 -4.13
C ASP A 210 25.40 -9.39 -3.54
N VAL A 211 26.22 -8.66 -4.31
CA VAL A 211 27.54 -8.18 -3.85
C VAL A 211 27.40 -7.16 -2.72
N ALA A 212 26.40 -6.27 -2.81
CA ALA A 212 26.12 -5.29 -1.77
C ALA A 212 25.63 -5.97 -0.47
N ILE A 213 24.75 -6.97 -0.58
CA ILE A 213 24.25 -7.77 0.56
C ILE A 213 25.40 -8.52 1.21
N GLU A 214 26.25 -9.20 0.43
CA GLU A 214 27.43 -9.90 0.95
C GLU A 214 28.35 -8.96 1.74
N SER A 215 28.68 -7.80 1.15
CA SER A 215 29.55 -6.79 1.78
C SER A 215 28.95 -6.24 3.08
N LEU A 216 27.65 -5.89 3.08
CA LEU A 216 26.95 -5.37 4.26
C LEU A 216 26.77 -6.45 5.34
N THR A 217 26.53 -7.70 4.94
CA THR A 217 26.44 -8.83 5.88
C THR A 217 27.77 -9.07 6.58
N ALA A 218 28.88 -9.07 5.84
CA ALA A 218 30.21 -9.17 6.42
C ALA A 218 30.47 -8.03 7.42
N LEU A 219 30.12 -6.78 7.07
CA LEU A 219 30.23 -5.64 7.98
C LEU A 219 29.36 -5.79 9.24
N SER A 220 28.15 -6.32 9.12
CA SER A 220 27.28 -6.55 10.26
C SER A 220 27.80 -7.62 11.22
N GLN A 221 28.55 -8.59 10.72
CA GLN A 221 29.22 -9.62 11.52
C GLN A 221 30.47 -9.09 12.20
N GLU A 222 31.29 -8.32 11.49
CA GLU A 222 32.53 -7.72 12.02
C GLU A 222 32.22 -6.61 13.05
N PHE A 223 31.18 -5.79 12.79
CA PHE A 223 30.77 -4.65 13.62
C PHE A 223 29.29 -4.74 14.05
N PRO A 224 28.89 -5.71 14.89
CA PRO A 224 27.50 -6.02 15.18
C PRO A 224 26.73 -4.92 15.91
N ASN A 225 27.40 -3.91 16.46
CA ASN A 225 26.78 -2.77 17.15
C ASN A 225 26.76 -1.49 16.30
N TYR A 226 27.15 -1.55 15.04
CA TYR A 226 27.13 -0.39 14.15
C TYR A 226 25.81 -0.34 13.37
N ALA A 227 24.86 0.42 13.89
CA ALA A 227 23.48 0.42 13.42
C ALA A 227 23.30 0.78 11.92
N PRO A 228 24.03 1.77 11.34
CA PRO A 228 23.85 2.12 9.93
C PRO A 228 24.00 0.96 8.95
N THR A 229 24.84 -0.05 9.27
CA THR A 229 24.98 -1.25 8.43
C THR A 229 23.65 -1.98 8.25
N TYR A 230 22.88 -2.10 9.32
CA TYR A 230 21.60 -2.81 9.30
C TYR A 230 20.51 -2.03 8.55
N ARG A 231 20.53 -0.69 8.62
CA ARG A 231 19.62 0.13 7.80
C ARG A 231 19.90 -0.08 6.31
N GLU A 232 21.16 0.02 5.90
CA GLU A 232 21.54 -0.15 4.49
C GLU A 232 21.31 -1.59 4.01
N LEU A 233 21.48 -2.58 4.89
CA LEU A 233 21.18 -3.98 4.59
C LEU A 233 19.68 -4.17 4.35
N ALA A 234 18.82 -3.61 5.19
CA ALA A 234 17.37 -3.66 5.02
C ALA A 234 16.92 -3.07 3.68
N GLU A 235 17.43 -1.87 3.35
CA GLU A 235 17.16 -1.22 2.06
C GLU A 235 17.63 -2.08 0.87
N THR A 236 18.79 -2.72 1.01
CA THR A 236 19.36 -3.54 -0.08
C THR A 236 18.54 -4.80 -0.30
N TYR A 237 18.09 -5.47 0.77
CA TYR A 237 17.18 -6.61 0.67
C TYR A 237 15.89 -6.23 -0.04
N HIS A 238 15.26 -5.12 0.37
CA HIS A 238 14.04 -4.66 -0.27
C HIS A 238 14.24 -4.40 -1.78
N LEU A 239 15.27 -3.63 -2.15
CA LEU A 239 15.53 -3.33 -3.57
C LEU A 239 15.89 -4.57 -4.39
N SER A 240 16.60 -5.54 -3.78
CA SER A 240 16.88 -6.84 -4.40
C SER A 240 15.60 -7.62 -4.67
N SER A 241 14.67 -7.62 -3.73
CA SER A 241 13.42 -8.36 -3.84
C SER A 241 12.55 -7.91 -5.03
N LEU A 242 12.62 -6.64 -5.43
CA LEU A 242 11.87 -6.10 -6.57
C LEU A 242 12.26 -6.71 -7.93
N LYS A 243 13.31 -7.54 -7.98
CA LYS A 243 13.76 -8.28 -9.17
C LYS A 243 13.35 -9.77 -9.13
N ILE A 244 12.54 -10.16 -8.16
CA ILE A 244 12.19 -11.56 -7.91
C ILE A 244 10.72 -11.77 -8.21
N ASP A 245 10.45 -12.64 -9.18
CA ASP A 245 9.07 -13.02 -9.57
C ASP A 245 8.49 -14.11 -8.64
N ASP A 246 9.35 -14.94 -8.03
CA ASP A 246 8.92 -15.98 -7.08
C ASP A 246 8.46 -15.35 -5.77
N GLU A 247 7.17 -15.53 -5.47
CA GLU A 247 6.52 -14.92 -4.30
C GLU A 247 7.10 -15.39 -2.96
N ALA A 248 7.45 -16.65 -2.83
CA ALA A 248 8.01 -17.20 -1.60
C ALA A 248 9.40 -16.61 -1.33
N LYS A 249 10.22 -16.54 -2.35
CA LYS A 249 11.56 -15.94 -2.29
C LYS A 249 11.49 -14.42 -2.07
N TYR A 250 10.54 -13.74 -2.72
CA TYR A 250 10.26 -12.31 -2.47
C TYR A 250 9.97 -12.05 -0.98
N LYS A 251 9.06 -12.85 -0.40
CA LYS A 251 8.69 -12.74 1.01
C LYS A 251 9.86 -13.03 1.94
N GLU A 252 10.64 -14.08 1.67
CA GLU A 252 11.81 -14.46 2.46
C GLU A 252 12.86 -13.35 2.51
N ILE A 253 13.19 -12.75 1.36
CA ILE A 253 14.18 -11.67 1.28
C ILE A 253 13.70 -10.41 2.00
N ASN A 254 12.45 -10.02 1.81
CA ASN A 254 11.89 -8.86 2.53
C ASN A 254 11.83 -9.10 4.04
N LYS A 255 11.63 -10.34 4.48
CA LYS A 255 11.71 -10.69 5.90
C LYS A 255 13.11 -10.45 6.48
N GLN A 256 14.16 -10.79 5.73
CA GLN A 256 15.54 -10.44 6.12
C GLN A 256 15.72 -8.91 6.23
N GLY A 257 15.05 -8.14 5.35
CA GLY A 257 14.99 -6.69 5.44
C GLY A 257 14.30 -6.19 6.72
N VAL A 258 13.17 -6.79 7.09
CA VAL A 258 12.48 -6.50 8.37
C VAL A 258 13.39 -6.77 9.56
N ASP A 259 14.04 -7.94 9.61
CA ASP A 259 14.90 -8.34 10.72
C ASP A 259 16.12 -7.38 10.85
N ALA A 260 16.70 -6.98 9.71
CA ALA A 260 17.78 -6.00 9.69
C ALA A 260 17.30 -4.62 10.20
N TYR A 261 16.15 -4.12 9.75
CA TYR A 261 15.64 -2.83 10.20
C TYR A 261 15.23 -2.84 11.67
N LYS A 262 14.69 -3.95 12.16
CA LYS A 262 14.41 -4.17 13.58
C LYS A 262 15.68 -4.08 14.43
N LYS A 263 16.76 -4.67 13.93
CA LYS A 263 18.09 -4.58 14.59
C LYS A 263 18.63 -3.15 14.58
N TYR A 264 18.44 -2.40 13.51
CA TYR A 264 18.74 -0.97 13.44
C TYR A 264 18.03 -0.18 14.54
N ILE A 265 16.71 -0.33 14.68
CA ILE A 265 15.93 0.34 15.73
C ILE A 265 16.38 -0.05 17.13
N GLU A 266 16.66 -1.33 17.36
CA GLU A 266 17.18 -1.83 18.65
C GLU A 266 18.49 -1.15 19.03
N LEU A 267 19.44 -1.05 18.10
CA LEU A 267 20.77 -0.49 18.35
C LEU A 267 20.76 1.03 18.51
N THR A 268 19.94 1.73 17.75
CA THR A 268 19.80 3.19 17.86
C THR A 268 18.95 3.62 19.05
N GLY A 269 18.01 2.77 19.46
CA GLY A 269 16.95 3.14 20.43
C GLY A 269 15.97 4.17 19.86
N ASP A 270 15.95 4.36 18.55
CA ASP A 270 15.12 5.36 17.88
C ASP A 270 13.63 5.03 18.04
N LYS A 271 12.91 5.90 18.74
CA LYS A 271 11.45 5.82 18.98
C LYS A 271 10.68 6.86 18.16
N SER A 272 11.35 7.52 17.23
CA SER A 272 10.73 8.54 16.39
C SER A 272 9.56 7.97 15.60
N LEU A 273 8.65 8.86 15.24
CA LEU A 273 7.51 8.51 14.40
C LEU A 273 7.96 8.03 13.03
N GLU A 274 9.03 8.64 12.50
CA GLU A 274 9.63 8.31 11.20
C GLU A 274 10.19 6.87 11.21
N ALA A 275 10.95 6.49 12.22
CA ALA A 275 11.50 5.13 12.35
C ALA A 275 10.38 4.08 12.42
N LYS A 276 9.31 4.35 13.19
CA LYS A 276 8.16 3.46 13.28
C LYS A 276 7.39 3.35 11.96
N ILE A 277 7.21 4.46 11.24
CA ILE A 277 6.59 4.46 9.91
C ILE A 277 7.43 3.65 8.93
N ARG A 278 8.74 3.85 8.93
CA ARG A 278 9.64 3.09 8.06
C ARG A 278 9.63 1.60 8.38
N TYR A 279 9.52 1.25 9.66
CA TYR A 279 9.32 -0.13 10.07
C TYR A 279 8.01 -0.73 9.50
N ALA A 280 6.92 0.03 9.56
CA ALA A 280 5.67 -0.39 8.96
C ALA A 280 5.80 -0.60 7.43
N ASP A 281 6.58 0.23 6.73
CA ASP A 281 6.86 0.02 5.30
C ASP A 281 7.55 -1.32 5.05
N PHE A 282 8.58 -1.68 5.82
CA PHE A 282 9.25 -2.97 5.70
C PHE A 282 8.32 -4.15 5.99
N LEU A 283 7.42 -4.01 6.97
CA LEU A 283 6.40 -5.03 7.25
C LEU A 283 5.42 -5.21 6.08
N VAL A 284 5.07 -4.13 5.36
CA VAL A 284 4.29 -4.22 4.11
C VAL A 284 5.05 -5.03 3.06
N TYR A 285 6.32 -4.72 2.83
CA TYR A 285 7.14 -5.40 1.82
C TYR A 285 7.29 -6.90 2.13
N ALA A 286 7.47 -7.25 3.39
CA ALA A 286 7.55 -8.64 3.84
C ALA A 286 6.19 -9.35 3.96
N ARG A 287 5.07 -8.63 3.77
CA ARG A 287 3.69 -9.12 3.97
C ARG A 287 3.45 -9.67 5.39
N GLU A 288 4.11 -9.10 6.39
CA GLU A 288 3.93 -9.44 7.81
C GLU A 288 2.71 -8.69 8.39
N TYR A 289 1.51 -9.05 7.88
CA TYR A 289 0.28 -8.28 8.11
C TYR A 289 -0.18 -8.23 9.57
N ALA A 290 0.11 -9.25 10.36
CA ALA A 290 -0.29 -9.28 11.78
C ALA A 290 0.49 -8.24 12.61
N GLU A 291 1.81 -8.16 12.42
CA GLU A 291 2.66 -7.18 13.09
C GLU A 291 2.40 -5.78 12.51
N LEU A 292 2.24 -5.66 11.19
CA LEU A 292 1.89 -4.42 10.51
C LEU A 292 0.60 -3.81 11.08
N LYS A 293 -0.43 -4.62 11.30
CA LYS A 293 -1.69 -4.17 11.91
C LYS A 293 -1.45 -3.57 13.28
N THR A 294 -0.75 -4.29 14.15
CA THR A 294 -0.45 -3.85 15.51
C THR A 294 0.32 -2.52 15.53
N VAL A 295 1.37 -2.42 14.72
CA VAL A 295 2.18 -1.19 14.59
C VAL A 295 1.36 -0.04 14.03
N SER A 296 0.56 -0.30 13.00
CA SER A 296 -0.26 0.74 12.36
C SER A 296 -1.41 1.22 13.24
N GLU A 297 -2.04 0.36 14.04
CA GLU A 297 -3.06 0.75 15.03
C GLU A 297 -2.47 1.63 16.14
N GLU A 298 -1.24 1.38 16.55
CA GLU A 298 -0.54 2.27 17.50
C GLU A 298 -0.22 3.62 16.86
N LEU A 299 0.31 3.61 15.65
CA LEU A 299 0.63 4.83 14.90
C LEU A 299 -0.60 5.70 14.62
N ALA A 300 -1.73 5.08 14.30
CA ALA A 300 -2.98 5.79 14.00
C ALA A 300 -3.57 6.56 15.18
N LYS A 301 -3.10 6.33 16.42
CA LYS A 301 -3.46 7.13 17.61
C LYS A 301 -2.91 8.55 17.55
N ASN A 302 -1.86 8.78 16.75
CA ASN A 302 -1.34 10.11 16.51
C ASN A 302 -2.16 10.81 15.42
N PRO A 303 -2.81 11.96 15.69
CA PRO A 303 -3.63 12.67 14.71
C PRO A 303 -2.84 13.19 13.51
N ASP A 304 -1.54 13.43 13.68
CA ASP A 304 -0.63 13.99 12.68
C ASP A 304 0.18 12.90 11.93
N ILE A 305 -0.24 11.64 12.05
CA ILE A 305 0.41 10.52 11.37
C ILE A 305 0.34 10.65 9.85
N ASP A 306 1.38 10.19 9.14
CA ASP A 306 1.31 10.07 7.67
C ASP A 306 0.08 9.23 7.30
N PRO A 307 -0.83 9.78 6.48
CA PRO A 307 -2.08 9.12 6.13
C PRO A 307 -1.91 7.75 5.46
N LYS A 308 -0.72 7.41 4.95
CA LYS A 308 -0.44 6.07 4.41
C LYS A 308 -0.68 4.94 5.43
N ILE A 309 -0.62 5.24 6.73
CA ILE A 309 -0.93 4.27 7.79
C ILE A 309 -2.40 3.84 7.73
N TYR A 310 -3.31 4.75 7.40
CA TYR A 310 -4.71 4.39 7.17
C TYR A 310 -4.90 3.52 5.91
N ARG A 311 -4.04 3.66 4.88
CA ARG A 311 -4.01 2.74 3.74
C ARG A 311 -3.72 1.32 4.19
N TYR A 312 -2.68 1.14 5.00
CA TYR A 312 -2.29 -0.18 5.51
C TYR A 312 -3.42 -0.82 6.33
N LEU A 313 -4.01 -0.06 7.25
CA LEU A 313 -5.13 -0.52 8.06
C LEU A 313 -6.37 -0.84 7.22
N GLY A 314 -6.68 -0.01 6.23
CA GLY A 314 -7.79 -0.22 5.32
C GLY A 314 -7.65 -1.52 4.51
N TYR A 315 -6.47 -1.74 3.93
CA TYR A 315 -6.19 -2.94 3.12
C TYR A 315 -6.17 -4.21 3.97
N ILE A 316 -5.58 -4.17 5.18
CA ILE A 316 -5.58 -5.30 6.11
C ILE A 316 -7.01 -5.62 6.55
N SER A 317 -7.79 -4.61 6.93
CA SER A 317 -9.18 -4.81 7.36
C SER A 317 -10.03 -5.43 6.27
N TYR A 318 -9.79 -5.09 4.99
CA TYR A 318 -10.49 -5.70 3.86
C TYR A 318 -10.01 -7.13 3.60
N ASN A 319 -8.70 -7.32 3.39
CA ASN A 319 -8.15 -8.57 2.87
C ASN A 319 -8.02 -9.67 3.94
N GLN A 320 -7.55 -9.30 5.14
CA GLN A 320 -7.23 -10.24 6.20
C GLN A 320 -8.40 -10.43 7.18
N ASP A 321 -8.95 -9.32 7.67
CA ASP A 321 -9.98 -9.35 8.71
C ASP A 321 -11.39 -9.56 8.13
N LYS A 322 -11.60 -9.33 6.83
CA LYS A 322 -12.92 -9.27 6.17
C LYS A 322 -13.87 -8.28 6.86
N ASN A 323 -13.32 -7.28 7.54
CA ASN A 323 -14.09 -6.24 8.23
C ASN A 323 -14.27 -5.03 7.31
N TYR A 324 -15.28 -5.10 6.46
CA TYR A 324 -15.56 -4.08 5.44
C TYR A 324 -15.89 -2.73 6.05
N ALA A 325 -16.59 -2.69 7.18
CA ALA A 325 -16.93 -1.44 7.86
C ALA A 325 -15.67 -0.70 8.34
N LYS A 326 -14.75 -1.41 8.98
CA LYS A 326 -13.48 -0.82 9.43
C LYS A 326 -12.58 -0.43 8.26
N SER A 327 -12.56 -1.23 7.19
CA SER A 327 -11.84 -0.88 5.97
C SER A 327 -12.34 0.44 5.38
N ALA A 328 -13.65 0.60 5.24
CA ALA A 328 -14.27 1.82 4.74
C ALA A 328 -13.98 3.04 5.66
N GLU A 329 -13.97 2.87 6.98
CA GLU A 329 -13.62 3.91 7.96
C GLU A 329 -12.17 4.40 7.78
N TYR A 330 -11.20 3.47 7.73
CA TYR A 330 -9.80 3.81 7.54
C TYR A 330 -9.53 4.48 6.19
N LEU A 331 -10.13 3.98 5.10
CA LEU A 331 -9.95 4.57 3.78
C LEU A 331 -10.63 5.94 3.65
N ASN A 332 -11.76 6.18 4.33
CA ASN A 332 -12.32 7.52 4.44
C ASN A 332 -11.37 8.48 5.19
N SER A 333 -10.70 7.99 6.25
CA SER A 333 -9.68 8.78 6.97
C SER A 333 -8.49 9.09 6.07
N LEU A 334 -8.06 8.13 5.23
CA LEU A 334 -7.04 8.33 4.22
C LEU A 334 -7.42 9.49 3.28
N PHE A 335 -8.60 9.43 2.63
CA PHE A 335 -9.03 10.46 1.68
C PHE A 335 -9.20 11.85 2.30
N THR A 336 -9.57 11.91 3.58
CA THR A 336 -9.72 13.18 4.31
C THR A 336 -8.37 13.84 4.61
N LYS A 337 -7.33 13.05 4.87
CA LYS A 337 -6.04 13.53 5.38
C LYS A 337 -4.94 13.55 4.32
N MET A 338 -5.03 12.70 3.30
CA MET A 338 -4.01 12.58 2.25
C MET A 338 -4.22 13.62 1.16
N LYS A 339 -3.12 14.19 0.68
CA LYS A 339 -3.16 15.08 -0.49
C LYS A 339 -3.61 14.28 -1.72
N PRO A 340 -4.48 14.85 -2.58
CA PRO A 340 -5.06 14.14 -3.71
C PRO A 340 -4.03 13.47 -4.64
N GLU A 341 -2.88 14.11 -4.86
CA GLU A 341 -1.80 13.60 -5.71
C GLU A 341 -1.06 12.37 -5.14
N ARG A 342 -1.29 12.04 -3.86
CA ARG A 342 -0.73 10.85 -3.20
C ARG A 342 -1.73 9.70 -3.09
N VAL A 343 -2.99 9.93 -3.46
CA VAL A 343 -4.01 8.90 -3.51
C VAL A 343 -3.81 8.07 -4.77
N ILE A 344 -3.80 6.76 -4.64
CA ILE A 344 -3.56 5.83 -5.75
C ILE A 344 -4.85 5.10 -6.15
N SER A 345 -4.89 4.55 -7.35
CA SER A 345 -6.04 3.82 -7.90
C SER A 345 -6.54 2.69 -6.98
N ARG A 346 -5.62 1.97 -6.34
CA ARG A 346 -5.94 0.90 -5.38
C ARG A 346 -6.61 1.39 -4.10
N ASP A 347 -6.40 2.64 -3.67
CA ASP A 347 -7.14 3.21 -2.54
C ASP A 347 -8.64 3.29 -2.85
N TYR A 348 -8.97 3.72 -4.07
CA TYR A 348 -10.35 3.76 -4.55
C TYR A 348 -10.93 2.37 -4.76
N LEU A 349 -10.14 1.41 -5.27
CA LEU A 349 -10.55 0.01 -5.41
C LEU A 349 -11.02 -0.56 -4.05
N PHE A 350 -10.14 -0.54 -3.05
CA PHE A 350 -10.48 -1.11 -1.74
C PHE A 350 -11.58 -0.34 -1.02
N ALA A 351 -11.65 0.99 -1.18
CA ALA A 351 -12.76 1.77 -0.65
C ALA A 351 -14.09 1.40 -1.31
N GLY A 352 -14.08 1.19 -2.62
CA GLY A 352 -15.25 0.75 -3.39
C GLY A 352 -15.75 -0.61 -2.93
N LEU A 353 -14.85 -1.59 -2.92
CA LEU A 353 -15.17 -2.96 -2.51
C LEU A 353 -15.62 -3.04 -1.04
N ALA A 354 -15.00 -2.26 -0.15
CA ALA A 354 -15.37 -2.21 1.26
C ALA A 354 -16.78 -1.63 1.46
N ASN A 355 -17.11 -0.52 0.79
CA ASN A 355 -18.46 0.08 0.87
C ASN A 355 -19.53 -0.86 0.31
N ILE A 356 -19.26 -1.59 -0.79
CA ILE A 356 -20.19 -2.60 -1.33
C ILE A 356 -20.33 -3.77 -0.34
N GLY A 357 -19.23 -4.20 0.30
CA GLY A 357 -19.25 -5.24 1.34
C GLY A 357 -20.08 -4.82 2.57
N VAL A 358 -20.02 -3.55 2.98
CA VAL A 358 -20.89 -3.00 4.04
C VAL A 358 -22.37 -3.08 3.62
N ALA A 359 -22.67 -2.68 2.37
CA ALA A 359 -24.00 -2.72 1.86
C ALA A 359 -24.58 -4.14 1.77
N SER A 360 -23.75 -5.12 1.36
CA SER A 360 -24.17 -6.51 1.29
C SER A 360 -24.44 -7.14 2.65
N ALA A 361 -23.71 -6.74 3.69
CA ALA A 361 -23.91 -7.22 5.05
C ALA A 361 -25.14 -6.62 5.75
N ASP A 362 -25.72 -5.53 5.22
CA ASP A 362 -26.89 -4.88 5.79
C ASP A 362 -28.19 -5.57 5.34
N THR A 363 -28.74 -6.37 6.21
CA THR A 363 -30.03 -7.07 5.98
C THR A 363 -31.26 -6.17 6.16
N THR A 364 -31.09 -4.93 6.62
CA THR A 364 -32.18 -4.00 6.93
C THR A 364 -32.64 -3.17 5.71
N GLY A 365 -31.87 -3.23 4.61
CA GLY A 365 -32.18 -2.52 3.35
C GLY A 365 -31.81 -1.04 3.34
N GLY A 366 -31.16 -0.53 4.41
CA GLY A 366 -30.78 0.88 4.55
C GLY A 366 -29.50 1.31 3.81
N SER A 367 -28.78 0.37 3.19
CA SER A 367 -27.41 0.57 2.74
C SER A 367 -27.22 0.89 1.25
N SER A 368 -28.28 1.30 0.53
CA SER A 368 -28.15 1.71 -0.88
C SER A 368 -27.08 2.81 -1.07
N ALA A 369 -27.02 3.78 -0.14
CA ALA A 369 -26.03 4.85 -0.18
C ALA A 369 -24.57 4.34 -0.07
N ALA A 370 -24.30 3.30 0.72
CA ALA A 370 -22.99 2.69 0.80
C ALA A 370 -22.62 1.98 -0.51
N ALA A 371 -23.58 1.25 -1.11
CA ALA A 371 -23.37 0.59 -2.39
C ALA A 371 -23.10 1.60 -3.52
N ASP A 372 -23.84 2.69 -3.56
CA ASP A 372 -23.69 3.73 -4.59
C ASP A 372 -22.34 4.45 -4.44
N LYS A 373 -21.94 4.79 -3.20
CA LYS A 373 -20.61 5.31 -2.90
C LYS A 373 -19.50 4.32 -3.31
N GLY A 374 -19.73 3.03 -3.07
CA GLY A 374 -18.82 1.97 -3.49
C GLY A 374 -18.61 1.96 -5.01
N LEU A 375 -19.69 2.07 -5.80
CA LEU A 375 -19.62 2.16 -7.25
C LEU A 375 -18.89 3.42 -7.73
N GLU A 376 -19.10 4.57 -7.10
CA GLU A 376 -18.38 5.80 -7.42
C GLU A 376 -16.87 5.61 -7.24
N PHE A 377 -16.45 4.98 -6.15
CA PHE A 377 -15.05 4.69 -5.92
C PHE A 377 -14.49 3.69 -6.94
N LEU A 378 -15.22 2.61 -7.30
CA LEU A 378 -14.76 1.66 -8.32
C LEU A 378 -14.63 2.32 -9.70
N LYS A 379 -15.58 3.19 -10.08
CA LYS A 379 -15.46 3.98 -11.30
C LYS A 379 -14.19 4.82 -11.29
N LYS A 380 -13.92 5.49 -10.17
CA LYS A 380 -12.70 6.30 -10.01
C LYS A 380 -11.42 5.46 -10.08
N ALA A 381 -11.42 4.27 -9.51
CA ALA A 381 -10.31 3.33 -9.60
C ALA A 381 -9.99 2.98 -11.07
N VAL A 382 -11.01 2.61 -11.85
CA VAL A 382 -10.87 2.26 -13.26
C VAL A 382 -10.52 3.47 -14.13
N GLU A 383 -11.01 4.68 -13.82
CA GLU A 383 -10.59 5.91 -14.50
C GLU A 383 -9.08 6.16 -14.36
N LEU A 384 -8.49 5.82 -13.21
CA LEU A 384 -7.08 6.03 -12.93
C LEU A 384 -6.19 4.91 -13.48
N ASP A 385 -6.69 3.68 -13.49
CA ASP A 385 -5.93 2.51 -13.90
C ASP A 385 -6.87 1.40 -14.41
N LYS A 386 -7.31 1.55 -15.66
CA LYS A 386 -8.25 0.61 -16.27
C LYS A 386 -7.61 -0.75 -16.57
N GLU A 387 -6.38 -0.73 -17.07
CA GLU A 387 -5.73 -1.95 -17.57
C GLU A 387 -5.47 -2.96 -16.44
N GLU A 388 -5.05 -2.48 -15.28
CA GLU A 388 -4.77 -3.34 -14.13
C GLU A 388 -6.06 -3.66 -13.33
N LEU A 389 -6.93 -2.67 -13.08
CA LEU A 389 -8.01 -2.83 -12.11
C LEU A 389 -9.32 -3.36 -12.67
N LEU A 390 -9.61 -3.21 -13.95
CA LEU A 390 -10.85 -3.74 -14.51
C LEU A 390 -10.91 -5.28 -14.49
N PRO A 391 -9.83 -6.02 -14.85
CA PRO A 391 -9.77 -7.46 -14.65
C PRO A 391 -9.95 -7.86 -13.18
N GLU A 392 -9.25 -7.22 -12.25
CA GLU A 392 -9.33 -7.51 -10.80
C GLU A 392 -10.75 -7.29 -10.25
N ILE A 393 -11.44 -6.24 -10.71
CA ILE A 393 -12.84 -5.96 -10.35
C ILE A 393 -13.77 -7.05 -10.89
N ALA A 394 -13.58 -7.47 -12.14
CA ALA A 394 -14.38 -8.54 -12.74
C ALA A 394 -14.17 -9.87 -12.00
N GLU A 395 -12.93 -10.26 -11.75
CA GLU A 395 -12.59 -11.45 -10.98
C GLU A 395 -13.17 -11.40 -9.55
N THR A 396 -13.13 -10.23 -8.90
CA THR A 396 -13.74 -10.05 -7.58
C THR A 396 -15.25 -10.23 -7.64
N ALA A 397 -15.92 -9.74 -8.68
CA ALA A 397 -17.35 -9.95 -8.86
C ALA A 397 -17.69 -11.45 -9.04
N PHE A 398 -16.91 -12.18 -9.83
CA PHE A 398 -17.05 -13.64 -9.98
C PHE A 398 -16.80 -14.38 -8.66
N ALA A 399 -15.78 -14.01 -7.92
CA ALA A 399 -15.52 -14.62 -6.61
C ALA A 399 -16.70 -14.41 -5.64
N ARG A 400 -17.25 -13.19 -5.57
CA ARG A 400 -18.44 -12.91 -4.77
C ARG A 400 -19.67 -13.72 -5.21
N TYR A 401 -19.84 -13.90 -6.52
CA TYR A 401 -20.90 -14.77 -7.07
C TYR A 401 -20.72 -16.23 -6.61
N GLN A 402 -19.51 -16.77 -6.68
CA GLN A 402 -19.21 -18.14 -6.22
C GLN A 402 -19.43 -18.29 -4.72
N ASP A 403 -19.08 -17.30 -3.92
CA ASP A 403 -19.29 -17.24 -2.47
C ASP A 403 -20.75 -17.01 -2.06
N ARG A 404 -21.69 -16.94 -3.04
CA ARG A 404 -23.12 -16.67 -2.83
C ARG A 404 -23.44 -15.27 -2.27
N ASP A 405 -22.49 -14.33 -2.33
CA ASP A 405 -22.72 -12.92 -2.00
C ASP A 405 -23.32 -12.19 -3.22
N MET A 406 -24.57 -12.53 -3.53
CA MET A 406 -25.23 -12.09 -4.76
C MET A 406 -25.41 -10.57 -4.83
N VAL A 407 -25.62 -9.91 -3.69
CA VAL A 407 -25.80 -8.45 -3.65
C VAL A 407 -24.50 -7.73 -4.02
N ALA A 408 -23.40 -8.11 -3.41
CA ALA A 408 -22.10 -7.54 -3.76
C ALA A 408 -21.69 -7.89 -5.19
N ALA A 409 -21.87 -9.15 -5.61
CA ALA A 409 -21.54 -9.59 -6.97
C ALA A 409 -22.28 -8.74 -8.02
N ALA A 410 -23.60 -8.59 -7.92
CA ALA A 410 -24.38 -7.79 -8.85
C ALA A 410 -23.90 -6.33 -8.93
N LYS A 411 -23.56 -5.74 -7.78
CA LYS A 411 -23.07 -4.37 -7.70
C LYS A 411 -21.69 -4.20 -8.33
N ILE A 412 -20.76 -5.12 -8.08
CA ILE A 412 -19.40 -5.06 -8.64
C ILE A 412 -19.44 -5.29 -10.16
N PHE A 413 -20.30 -6.21 -10.64
CA PHE A 413 -20.48 -6.44 -12.08
C PHE A 413 -21.00 -5.19 -12.83
N GLU A 414 -21.67 -4.23 -12.16
CA GLU A 414 -22.10 -2.99 -12.80
C GLU A 414 -20.93 -2.21 -13.44
N ILE A 415 -19.69 -2.39 -12.95
CA ILE A 415 -18.51 -1.72 -13.51
C ILE A 415 -18.15 -2.30 -14.90
N PRO A 416 -17.73 -3.58 -15.03
CA PRO A 416 -17.43 -4.14 -16.35
C PRO A 416 -18.69 -4.20 -17.25
N GLY A 417 -19.88 -4.37 -16.68
CA GLY A 417 -21.15 -4.37 -17.39
C GLY A 417 -21.60 -3.01 -17.96
N SER A 418 -20.95 -1.92 -17.58
CA SER A 418 -21.17 -0.58 -18.14
C SER A 418 -20.18 -0.22 -19.26
N MET A 419 -19.22 -1.11 -19.60
CA MET A 419 -18.12 -0.84 -20.53
C MET A 419 -18.21 -1.74 -21.77
N PRO A 420 -18.90 -1.30 -22.86
CA PRO A 420 -19.11 -2.13 -24.06
C PRO A 420 -17.84 -2.64 -24.76
N GLU A 421 -16.73 -1.93 -24.56
CA GLU A 421 -15.44 -2.29 -25.12
C GLU A 421 -14.68 -3.35 -24.29
N SER A 422 -15.15 -3.63 -23.07
CA SER A 422 -14.53 -4.62 -22.18
C SER A 422 -14.84 -6.04 -22.66
N GLU A 423 -13.88 -6.93 -22.52
CA GLU A 423 -14.07 -8.37 -22.72
C GLU A 423 -15.10 -8.96 -21.72
N TYR A 424 -15.21 -8.38 -20.52
CA TYR A 424 -16.14 -8.79 -19.46
C TYR A 424 -17.58 -8.27 -19.64
N TYR A 425 -17.84 -7.41 -20.66
CA TYR A 425 -19.10 -6.70 -20.81
C TYR A 425 -20.33 -7.62 -20.85
N TYR A 426 -20.29 -8.62 -21.71
CA TYR A 426 -21.43 -9.53 -21.88
C TYR A 426 -21.56 -10.53 -20.74
N ASP A 427 -20.43 -11.06 -20.24
CA ASP A 427 -20.43 -11.93 -19.06
C ASP A 427 -21.00 -11.20 -17.84
N ALA A 428 -20.56 -9.98 -17.58
CA ALA A 428 -21.06 -9.16 -16.47
C ALA A 428 -22.57 -8.91 -16.58
N ASN A 429 -23.06 -8.53 -17.77
CA ASN A 429 -24.49 -8.31 -17.98
C ASN A 429 -25.30 -9.60 -17.84
N TYR A 430 -24.78 -10.75 -18.28
CA TYR A 430 -25.45 -12.02 -18.05
C TYR A 430 -25.63 -12.31 -16.54
N TYR A 431 -24.54 -12.17 -15.74
CA TYR A 431 -24.61 -12.41 -14.31
C TYR A 431 -25.43 -11.34 -13.56
N ILE A 432 -25.42 -10.08 -13.99
CA ILE A 432 -26.34 -9.05 -13.47
C ILE A 432 -27.79 -9.50 -13.69
N GLY A 433 -28.10 -9.98 -14.89
CA GLY A 433 -29.42 -10.48 -15.25
C GLY A 433 -29.85 -11.66 -14.38
N GLU A 434 -29.02 -12.70 -14.31
CA GLU A 434 -29.29 -13.92 -13.53
C GLU A 434 -29.47 -13.63 -12.04
N ILE A 435 -28.55 -12.85 -11.45
CA ILE A 435 -28.61 -12.51 -10.02
C ILE A 435 -29.89 -11.72 -9.73
N ASN A 436 -30.20 -10.69 -10.52
CA ASN A 436 -31.38 -9.88 -10.29
C ASN A 436 -32.67 -10.68 -10.52
N TYR A 437 -32.73 -11.57 -11.51
CA TYR A 437 -33.85 -12.48 -11.67
C TYR A 437 -34.10 -13.32 -10.41
N ASN A 438 -33.04 -13.96 -9.89
CA ASN A 438 -33.12 -14.79 -8.68
C ASN A 438 -33.49 -13.98 -7.43
N LEU A 439 -32.98 -12.76 -7.29
CA LEU A 439 -33.36 -11.85 -6.20
C LEU A 439 -34.83 -11.42 -6.30
N GLY A 440 -35.30 -11.15 -7.51
CA GLY A 440 -36.72 -10.83 -7.76
C GLY A 440 -37.65 -11.99 -7.37
N GLN A 441 -37.29 -13.21 -7.76
CA GLN A 441 -38.04 -14.42 -7.38
C GLN A 441 -38.08 -14.60 -5.86
N LYS A 442 -36.94 -14.40 -5.19
CA LYS A 442 -36.85 -14.47 -3.73
C LYS A 442 -37.76 -13.43 -3.04
N LYS A 443 -37.82 -12.21 -3.58
CA LYS A 443 -38.73 -11.16 -3.07
C LYS A 443 -40.18 -11.55 -3.21
N VAL A 444 -40.59 -12.00 -4.39
CA VAL A 444 -41.97 -12.46 -4.64
C VAL A 444 -42.34 -13.62 -3.73
N SER A 445 -41.43 -14.59 -3.53
CA SER A 445 -41.65 -15.72 -2.60
C SER A 445 -41.77 -15.29 -1.14
N ALA A 446 -41.29 -14.12 -0.78
CA ALA A 446 -41.40 -13.50 0.53
C ALA A 446 -42.59 -12.50 0.60
N GLU A 447 -43.49 -12.50 -0.40
CA GLU A 447 -44.61 -11.57 -0.54
C GLU A 447 -44.19 -10.08 -0.63
N GLU A 448 -42.95 -9.83 -1.13
CA GLU A 448 -42.40 -8.50 -1.33
C GLU A 448 -42.36 -8.15 -2.84
N ASP A 449 -42.18 -6.85 -3.16
CA ASP A 449 -42.10 -6.39 -4.54
C ASP A 449 -40.79 -6.81 -5.23
N GLY A 450 -40.87 -7.73 -6.19
CA GLY A 450 -39.76 -8.20 -7.02
C GLY A 450 -39.52 -7.38 -8.30
N LYS A 451 -40.45 -6.48 -8.68
CA LYS A 451 -40.42 -5.75 -9.96
C LYS A 451 -39.13 -4.95 -10.20
N PRO A 452 -38.54 -4.24 -9.20
CA PRO A 452 -37.29 -3.52 -9.42
C PRO A 452 -36.10 -4.42 -9.82
N PHE A 453 -36.12 -5.66 -9.35
CA PHE A 453 -35.09 -6.66 -9.71
C PHE A 453 -35.37 -7.25 -11.09
N PHE A 454 -36.61 -7.57 -11.43
CA PHE A 454 -36.98 -8.04 -12.76
C PHE A 454 -36.71 -7.00 -13.86
N ASP A 455 -36.89 -5.71 -13.59
CA ASP A 455 -36.56 -4.62 -14.52
C ASP A 455 -35.02 -4.59 -14.80
N LYS A 456 -34.19 -4.75 -13.76
CA LYS A 456 -32.76 -4.84 -13.94
C LYS A 456 -32.35 -6.09 -14.72
N ALA A 457 -32.99 -7.22 -14.45
CA ALA A 457 -32.72 -8.47 -15.16
C ALA A 457 -33.12 -8.34 -16.66
N ASP A 458 -34.29 -7.79 -16.97
CA ASP A 458 -34.73 -7.56 -18.35
C ASP A 458 -33.71 -6.71 -19.14
N LYS A 459 -33.29 -5.59 -18.57
CA LYS A 459 -32.28 -4.70 -19.18
C LYS A 459 -30.96 -5.39 -19.44
N ALA A 460 -30.43 -6.09 -18.44
CA ALA A 460 -29.14 -6.75 -18.52
C ALA A 460 -29.14 -7.92 -19.54
N PHE A 461 -30.18 -8.77 -19.53
CA PHE A 461 -30.35 -9.79 -20.56
C PHE A 461 -30.57 -9.18 -21.94
N GLY A 462 -31.25 -8.03 -22.03
CA GLY A 462 -31.41 -7.28 -23.28
C GLY A 462 -30.04 -6.94 -23.94
N VAL A 463 -29.04 -6.56 -23.15
CA VAL A 463 -27.69 -6.32 -23.63
C VAL A 463 -27.08 -7.60 -24.21
N VAL A 464 -27.20 -8.70 -23.50
CA VAL A 464 -26.63 -10.01 -23.92
C VAL A 464 -27.27 -10.52 -25.21
N ILE A 465 -28.59 -10.39 -25.32
CA ILE A 465 -29.36 -10.81 -26.52
C ILE A 465 -28.99 -9.98 -27.74
N GLY A 466 -28.58 -8.72 -27.55
CA GLY A 466 -28.09 -7.84 -28.61
C GLY A 466 -26.66 -8.13 -29.07
N ALA A 467 -25.96 -9.12 -28.49
CA ALA A 467 -24.58 -9.45 -28.86
C ALA A 467 -24.49 -9.97 -30.31
N THR A 468 -23.46 -9.51 -31.02
CA THR A 468 -23.13 -9.97 -32.38
C THR A 468 -21.93 -10.91 -32.44
N LYS A 469 -21.16 -11.00 -31.33
CA LYS A 469 -20.03 -11.92 -31.23
C LYS A 469 -20.53 -13.37 -31.13
N GLN A 470 -20.12 -14.24 -32.05
CA GLN A 470 -20.61 -15.61 -32.14
C GLN A 470 -20.41 -16.40 -30.83
N GLU A 471 -19.27 -16.25 -30.19
CA GLU A 471 -18.96 -16.88 -28.91
C GLU A 471 -19.97 -16.53 -27.81
N VAL A 472 -20.35 -15.25 -27.70
CA VAL A 472 -21.35 -14.77 -26.74
C VAL A 472 -22.72 -15.32 -27.07
N VAL A 473 -23.09 -15.33 -28.37
CA VAL A 473 -24.36 -15.86 -28.86
C VAL A 473 -24.48 -17.36 -28.56
N ASP A 474 -23.41 -18.12 -28.81
CA ASP A 474 -23.43 -19.57 -28.55
C ASP A 474 -23.51 -19.91 -27.07
N LYS A 475 -22.85 -19.10 -26.22
CA LYS A 475 -22.81 -19.29 -24.77
C LYS A 475 -24.08 -18.85 -24.05
N TYR A 476 -24.64 -17.68 -24.42
CA TYR A 476 -25.61 -17.02 -23.59
C TYR A 476 -27.00 -16.77 -24.22
N LEU A 477 -27.14 -16.80 -25.57
CA LEU A 477 -28.39 -16.36 -26.20
C LEU A 477 -29.62 -17.13 -25.71
N ILE A 478 -29.55 -18.45 -25.65
CA ILE A 478 -30.67 -19.30 -25.23
C ILE A 478 -31.03 -19.05 -23.75
N PRO A 479 -30.11 -19.18 -22.77
CA PRO A 479 -30.46 -18.91 -21.37
C PRO A 479 -30.84 -17.44 -21.14
N ALA A 480 -30.23 -16.47 -21.82
CA ALA A 480 -30.61 -15.07 -21.68
C ALA A 480 -32.06 -14.78 -22.18
N LEU A 481 -32.46 -15.37 -23.30
CA LEU A 481 -33.83 -15.27 -23.78
C LEU A 481 -34.84 -15.91 -22.82
N TYR A 482 -34.49 -17.06 -22.26
CA TYR A 482 -35.32 -17.77 -21.30
C TYR A 482 -35.54 -16.97 -20.02
N TYR A 483 -34.47 -16.60 -19.34
CA TYR A 483 -34.58 -15.83 -18.11
C TYR A 483 -35.12 -14.42 -18.31
N ARG A 484 -34.83 -13.78 -19.48
CA ARG A 484 -35.48 -12.52 -19.84
C ARG A 484 -36.98 -12.66 -19.95
N GLY A 485 -37.45 -13.72 -20.61
CA GLY A 485 -38.89 -14.01 -20.73
C GLY A 485 -39.54 -14.12 -19.35
N PHE A 486 -38.93 -14.81 -18.42
CA PHE A 486 -39.44 -14.92 -17.06
C PHE A 486 -39.33 -13.61 -16.26
N ALA A 487 -38.29 -12.83 -16.42
CA ALA A 487 -38.19 -11.50 -15.80
C ALA A 487 -39.32 -10.57 -16.31
N GLN A 488 -39.59 -10.59 -17.62
CA GLN A 488 -40.69 -9.87 -18.25
C GLN A 488 -42.05 -10.38 -17.82
N LEU A 489 -42.18 -11.69 -17.56
CA LEU A 489 -43.40 -12.28 -16.99
C LEU A 489 -43.65 -11.73 -15.57
N GLY A 490 -42.60 -11.59 -14.74
CA GLY A 490 -42.70 -11.00 -13.41
C GLY A 490 -43.01 -9.49 -13.40
N LEU A 491 -42.80 -8.80 -14.52
CA LEU A 491 -43.14 -7.40 -14.71
C LEU A 491 -44.58 -7.23 -15.22
N ASP A 492 -45.15 -8.27 -15.84
CA ASP A 492 -46.50 -8.22 -16.42
C ASP A 492 -47.58 -8.44 -15.34
N ASN A 493 -48.82 -8.24 -15.71
CA ASN A 493 -49.98 -8.40 -14.82
C ASN A 493 -50.52 -9.85 -14.88
N LEU A 494 -49.99 -10.74 -14.06
CA LEU A 494 -50.38 -12.14 -14.02
C LEU A 494 -51.63 -12.42 -13.20
N GLU A 495 -51.98 -11.54 -12.25
CA GLU A 495 -53.16 -11.68 -11.39
C GLU A 495 -54.45 -11.42 -12.16
N GLU A 496 -54.37 -10.57 -13.19
CA GLU A 496 -55.50 -10.24 -14.06
C GLU A 496 -55.11 -10.58 -15.52
N PRO A 497 -55.27 -11.84 -15.94
CA PRO A 497 -54.77 -12.31 -17.24
C PRO A 497 -55.29 -11.52 -18.46
N GLU A 498 -56.51 -10.98 -18.39
CA GLU A 498 -57.04 -10.12 -19.43
C GLU A 498 -56.30 -8.78 -19.57
N LYS A 499 -55.62 -8.34 -18.50
CA LYS A 499 -54.80 -7.12 -18.47
C LYS A 499 -53.33 -7.36 -18.82
N MET A 500 -52.91 -8.61 -18.99
CA MET A 500 -51.52 -8.91 -19.42
C MET A 500 -51.15 -8.11 -20.66
N GLN A 501 -49.95 -7.50 -20.66
CA GLN A 501 -49.42 -6.75 -21.79
C GLN A 501 -48.70 -7.64 -22.80
N GLY A 502 -48.22 -8.81 -22.35
CA GLY A 502 -47.42 -9.75 -23.15
C GLY A 502 -45.98 -9.32 -23.31
N LEU A 503 -45.42 -8.69 -22.27
CA LEU A 503 -44.00 -8.21 -22.28
C LEU A 503 -43.02 -9.33 -22.63
N PHE A 504 -43.29 -10.56 -22.20
CA PHE A 504 -42.46 -11.75 -22.40
C PHE A 504 -42.61 -12.39 -23.78
N VAL A 505 -43.68 -12.06 -24.53
CA VAL A 505 -43.99 -12.70 -25.82
C VAL A 505 -42.85 -12.63 -26.83
N PRO A 506 -42.19 -11.48 -27.05
CA PRO A 506 -41.05 -11.41 -27.97
C PRO A 506 -39.89 -12.32 -27.56
N SER A 507 -39.57 -12.39 -26.24
CA SER A 507 -38.46 -13.18 -25.74
C SER A 507 -38.69 -14.69 -25.90
N PHE A 508 -39.87 -15.19 -25.52
CA PHE A 508 -40.19 -16.60 -25.65
C PHE A 508 -40.42 -17.02 -27.12
N THR A 509 -41.00 -16.15 -27.95
CA THR A 509 -41.08 -16.42 -29.39
C THR A 509 -39.71 -16.57 -30.01
N LYS A 510 -38.79 -15.64 -29.70
CA LYS A 510 -37.41 -15.69 -30.21
C LYS A 510 -36.66 -16.89 -29.67
N LEU A 511 -36.86 -17.27 -28.42
CA LEU A 511 -36.29 -18.46 -27.81
C LEU A 511 -36.65 -19.73 -28.61
N ILE A 512 -37.96 -19.91 -28.89
CA ILE A 512 -38.43 -21.05 -29.66
C ILE A 512 -37.83 -21.07 -31.07
N GLU A 513 -37.78 -19.90 -31.75
CA GLU A 513 -37.14 -19.79 -33.07
C GLU A 513 -35.65 -20.20 -33.05
N VAL A 514 -34.89 -19.67 -32.08
CA VAL A 514 -33.47 -19.95 -31.95
C VAL A 514 -33.22 -21.44 -31.68
N ILE A 515 -33.97 -22.04 -30.76
CA ILE A 515 -33.81 -23.46 -30.45
C ILE A 515 -34.18 -24.33 -31.66
N LYS A 516 -35.29 -24.03 -32.36
CA LYS A 516 -35.71 -24.78 -33.55
C LYS A 516 -34.78 -24.62 -34.75
N SER A 517 -33.98 -23.56 -34.81
CA SER A 517 -32.97 -23.35 -35.87
C SER A 517 -31.68 -24.16 -35.65
N LYS A 518 -31.51 -24.75 -34.48
CA LYS A 518 -30.34 -25.58 -34.10
C LYS A 518 -30.72 -27.08 -34.16
N PRO A 519 -29.73 -27.98 -34.21
CA PRO A 519 -29.99 -29.41 -34.03
C PRO A 519 -30.71 -29.68 -32.71
N ALA A 520 -31.61 -30.65 -32.72
CA ALA A 520 -32.38 -30.99 -31.53
C ALA A 520 -31.48 -31.38 -30.36
N ASP A 521 -31.61 -30.67 -29.25
CA ASP A 521 -30.92 -30.94 -27.99
C ASP A 521 -31.95 -31.10 -26.87
N PRO A 522 -32.08 -32.30 -26.26
CA PRO A 522 -33.03 -32.56 -25.18
C PRO A 522 -32.87 -31.59 -23.98
N LYS A 523 -31.69 -30.99 -23.78
CA LYS A 523 -31.46 -29.98 -22.73
C LYS A 523 -32.32 -28.73 -22.90
N ASN A 524 -32.80 -28.46 -24.11
CA ASN A 524 -33.65 -27.32 -24.40
C ASN A 524 -35.13 -27.62 -24.28
N ASN A 525 -35.53 -28.88 -23.97
CA ASN A 525 -36.94 -29.28 -23.92
C ASN A 525 -37.71 -28.52 -22.82
N ASP A 526 -37.15 -28.34 -21.65
CA ASP A 526 -37.78 -27.58 -20.57
C ASP A 526 -38.00 -26.11 -20.96
N TYR A 527 -37.03 -25.51 -21.64
CA TYR A 527 -37.14 -24.15 -22.16
C TYR A 527 -38.27 -24.02 -23.18
N LEU A 528 -38.45 -25.00 -24.05
CA LEU A 528 -39.51 -25.04 -25.05
C LEU A 528 -40.87 -25.26 -24.40
N VAL A 529 -40.99 -26.16 -23.43
CA VAL A 529 -42.20 -26.44 -22.67
C VAL A 529 -42.72 -25.18 -21.98
N ASP A 530 -41.82 -24.54 -21.21
CA ASP A 530 -42.20 -23.34 -20.48
C ASP A 530 -42.60 -22.19 -21.41
N ALA A 531 -41.79 -21.93 -22.45
CA ALA A 531 -42.07 -20.87 -23.41
C ALA A 531 -43.43 -21.10 -24.13
N ASN A 532 -43.71 -22.33 -24.58
CA ASN A 532 -44.98 -22.66 -25.21
C ASN A 532 -46.14 -22.52 -24.22
N ASN A 533 -46.03 -22.98 -22.98
CA ASN A 533 -47.07 -22.88 -21.96
C ASN A 533 -47.45 -21.42 -21.70
N TYR A 534 -46.49 -20.54 -21.47
CA TYR A 534 -46.82 -19.13 -21.21
C TYR A 534 -47.31 -18.37 -22.43
N LEU A 535 -46.85 -18.69 -23.63
CA LEU A 535 -47.40 -18.16 -24.87
C LEU A 535 -48.82 -18.67 -25.11
N GLY A 536 -49.11 -19.94 -24.75
CA GLY A 536 -50.44 -20.51 -24.74
C GLY A 536 -51.40 -19.78 -23.81
N VAL A 537 -50.99 -19.56 -22.56
CA VAL A 537 -51.76 -18.80 -21.55
C VAL A 537 -52.10 -17.38 -22.03
N PHE A 538 -51.11 -16.68 -22.57
CA PHE A 538 -51.32 -15.33 -23.10
C PHE A 538 -52.34 -15.30 -24.21
N ASN A 539 -52.25 -16.22 -25.20
CA ASN A 539 -53.23 -16.27 -26.30
C ASN A 539 -54.62 -16.67 -25.81
N TYR A 540 -54.71 -17.58 -24.83
CA TYR A 540 -55.97 -17.95 -24.19
C TYR A 540 -56.61 -16.72 -23.51
N ALA A 541 -55.86 -16.01 -22.69
CA ALA A 541 -56.32 -14.81 -22.00
C ALA A 541 -56.75 -13.68 -22.94
N LYS A 542 -56.19 -13.62 -24.15
CA LYS A 542 -56.60 -12.68 -25.20
C LYS A 542 -57.70 -13.22 -26.12
N GLY A 543 -58.31 -14.36 -25.82
CA GLY A 543 -59.39 -14.95 -26.60
C GLY A 543 -58.93 -15.56 -27.95
N ASN A 544 -57.63 -15.72 -28.17
CA ASN A 544 -57.08 -16.33 -29.39
C ASN A 544 -56.91 -17.84 -29.21
N ASN A 545 -58.04 -18.52 -29.03
CA ASN A 545 -58.08 -19.96 -28.74
C ASN A 545 -57.34 -20.83 -29.79
N PRO A 546 -57.43 -20.57 -31.11
CA PRO A 546 -56.71 -21.36 -32.09
C PRO A 546 -55.20 -21.34 -31.85
N LYS A 547 -54.63 -20.17 -31.54
CA LYS A 547 -53.20 -20.02 -31.30
C LYS A 547 -52.80 -20.53 -29.93
N ALA A 548 -53.65 -20.40 -28.93
CA ALA A 548 -53.44 -21.02 -27.61
C ALA A 548 -53.30 -22.54 -27.74
N LYS A 549 -54.23 -23.18 -28.49
CA LYS A 549 -54.19 -24.62 -28.78
C LYS A 549 -52.92 -25.07 -29.47
N GLU A 550 -52.43 -24.30 -30.46
CA GLU A 550 -51.17 -24.59 -31.16
C GLU A 550 -49.99 -24.68 -30.16
N PHE A 551 -49.86 -23.72 -29.23
CA PHE A 551 -48.80 -23.72 -28.25
C PHE A 551 -48.91 -24.88 -27.25
N PHE A 552 -50.10 -25.17 -26.70
CA PHE A 552 -50.27 -26.29 -25.78
C PHE A 552 -50.06 -27.64 -26.46
N GLN A 553 -50.43 -27.79 -27.73
CA GLN A 553 -50.10 -28.98 -28.50
C GLN A 553 -48.58 -29.14 -28.71
N ALA A 554 -47.86 -28.02 -28.94
CA ALA A 554 -46.41 -28.06 -29.04
C ALA A 554 -45.76 -28.50 -27.71
N THR A 555 -46.26 -28.06 -26.56
CA THR A 555 -45.85 -28.56 -25.25
C THR A 555 -46.09 -30.08 -25.13
N LEU A 556 -47.29 -30.54 -25.43
CA LEU A 556 -47.65 -31.97 -25.31
C LEU A 556 -46.90 -32.86 -26.30
N ALA A 557 -46.42 -32.34 -27.40
CA ALA A 557 -45.56 -33.07 -28.34
C ALA A 557 -44.15 -33.30 -27.74
N ILE A 558 -43.67 -32.41 -26.86
CA ILE A 558 -42.39 -32.55 -26.15
C ILE A 558 -42.55 -33.37 -24.85
N ASN A 559 -43.56 -33.00 -24.05
CA ASN A 559 -43.90 -33.61 -22.78
C ASN A 559 -45.38 -34.04 -22.75
N PRO A 560 -45.73 -35.24 -23.20
CA PRO A 560 -47.11 -35.73 -23.20
C PRO A 560 -47.75 -35.82 -21.80
N ALA A 561 -46.95 -35.75 -20.76
CA ALA A 561 -47.43 -35.82 -19.36
C ALA A 561 -47.65 -34.44 -18.73
N ASP A 562 -47.46 -33.35 -19.48
CA ASP A 562 -47.60 -31.98 -18.95
C ASP A 562 -49.05 -31.67 -18.54
N GLU A 563 -49.31 -31.70 -17.23
CA GLU A 563 -50.65 -31.48 -16.68
C GLU A 563 -51.15 -30.03 -16.87
N PHE A 564 -50.22 -29.05 -16.95
CA PHE A 564 -50.55 -27.64 -17.19
C PHE A 564 -51.17 -27.48 -18.60
N ALA A 565 -50.47 -27.94 -19.62
CA ALA A 565 -50.97 -27.89 -20.99
C ALA A 565 -52.26 -28.70 -21.19
N LYS A 566 -52.40 -29.87 -20.56
CA LYS A 566 -53.62 -30.66 -20.60
C LYS A 566 -54.84 -29.91 -20.06
N SER A 567 -54.70 -29.28 -18.90
CA SER A 567 -55.78 -28.54 -18.26
C SER A 567 -56.32 -27.38 -19.14
N TYR A 568 -55.42 -26.68 -19.83
CA TYR A 568 -55.84 -25.64 -20.79
C TYR A 568 -56.43 -26.20 -22.08
N MET A 569 -55.95 -27.37 -22.54
CA MET A 569 -56.52 -28.04 -23.72
C MET A 569 -57.96 -28.52 -23.47
N GLU A 570 -58.29 -28.92 -22.25
CA GLU A 570 -59.68 -29.28 -21.85
C GLU A 570 -60.61 -28.04 -21.76
N ALA A 571 -60.04 -26.89 -21.45
CA ALA A 571 -60.78 -25.61 -21.33
C ALA A 571 -60.99 -24.90 -22.69
N LEU A 572 -60.27 -25.27 -23.73
CA LEU A 572 -60.31 -24.74 -25.09
C LEU A 572 -61.29 -25.49 -25.97
#